data_1eb6c92975e41e8c2df92ead80edfe98
#
_entry.id   1eb6c92975e41e8c2df92ead80edfe98
#
_cell.length_a   1.000
_cell.length_b   1.000
_cell.length_c   1.000
_cell.angle_alpha   90.00
_cell.angle_beta   90.00
_cell.angle_gamma   90.00
#
_symmetry.space_group_name_H-M   'P 1'
#
loop_
_entity.id
_entity.type
_entity.pdbx_description
1 polymer ?
#
loop_
_entity_poly.entity_id
_entity_poly.type
_entity_poly.pdbx_seq_one_letter_code
_entity_poly.pdbx_strand_id
1 'polypeptide(L)'
;MNYRLGIVLWISLMALPCAAWAQEGTGNDNPDVTTSLGMPLSGPLNPMKNHASLGWGISAGVGGNFDRHNAIIGEFMWNWLYPSNATLEPIRVALQSANVSGHGNLFAFTGNYRLELRGRTYGTYFIGGPGWYYRTASLSRPVPTGTAIACSPAWLWWGYNCAAGLVITNLTEVHSNAGALGFNAGIGFTFRVGEAPNRMYVESRYHFAHTGSISTKLVALTVGIRY
;
A
#
# COMPACT_ATOMS: atom_id res chain seq x y z
N MET A 1 -19.96 -1.02 -20.64
CA MET A 1 -19.89 -2.46 -20.32
C MET A 1 -19.09 -2.60 -19.02
N ASN A 2 -19.77 -3.13 -17.98
CA ASN A 2 -19.42 -2.93 -16.57
C ASN A 2 -18.35 -3.90 -16.04
N TYR A 3 -17.06 -3.55 -16.14
CA TYR A 3 -15.95 -4.32 -15.53
C TYR A 3 -15.68 -3.96 -14.06
N ARG A 4 -16.38 -2.95 -13.50
CA ARG A 4 -16.13 -2.46 -12.14
C ARG A 4 -16.74 -3.32 -11.02
N LEU A 5 -17.77 -4.10 -11.31
CA LEU A 5 -18.42 -4.96 -10.30
C LEU A 5 -17.66 -6.28 -10.05
N GLY A 6 -16.92 -6.79 -11.02
CA GLY A 6 -16.22 -8.06 -10.89
C GLY A 6 -15.02 -8.06 -9.94
N ILE A 7 -14.32 -6.92 -9.84
CA ILE A 7 -13.09 -6.82 -9.03
C ILE A 7 -13.41 -6.75 -7.54
N VAL A 8 -14.50 -6.08 -7.16
CA VAL A 8 -14.90 -5.96 -5.75
C VAL A 8 -15.36 -7.31 -5.18
N LEU A 9 -16.01 -8.13 -6.01
CA LEU A 9 -16.51 -9.45 -5.57
C LEU A 9 -15.36 -10.46 -5.36
N TRP A 10 -14.28 -10.36 -6.14
CA TRP A 10 -13.11 -11.25 -6.01
C TRP A 10 -12.26 -10.93 -4.78
N ILE A 11 -12.16 -9.67 -4.39
CA ILE A 11 -11.42 -9.26 -3.18
C ILE A 11 -12.15 -9.73 -1.92
N SER A 12 -13.48 -9.68 -1.93
CA SER A 12 -14.30 -10.17 -0.80
C SER A 12 -14.24 -11.69 -0.63
N LEU A 13 -14.02 -12.44 -1.73
CA LEU A 13 -13.98 -13.91 -1.68
C LEU A 13 -12.63 -14.45 -1.20
N MET A 14 -11.53 -13.69 -1.36
CA MET A 14 -10.21 -14.07 -0.86
C MET A 14 -9.97 -13.76 0.63
N ALA A 15 -10.76 -12.88 1.23
CA ALA A 15 -10.64 -12.54 2.65
C ALA A 15 -11.33 -13.56 3.59
N LEU A 16 -12.29 -14.31 3.10
CA LEU A 16 -13.10 -15.26 3.89
C LEU A 16 -12.37 -16.54 4.36
N PRO A 17 -11.44 -17.16 3.62
CA PRO A 17 -10.77 -18.36 4.11
C PRO A 17 -9.72 -18.09 5.20
N CYS A 18 -9.12 -16.89 5.27
CA CYS A 18 -8.12 -16.59 6.30
C CYS A 18 -8.68 -16.52 7.73
N ALA A 19 -9.96 -16.17 7.88
CA ALA A 19 -10.59 -16.08 9.20
C ALA A 19 -11.00 -17.46 9.76
N ALA A 20 -11.31 -18.43 8.89
CA ALA A 20 -11.75 -19.76 9.31
C ALA A 20 -10.61 -20.67 9.80
N TRP A 21 -9.37 -20.43 9.36
CA TRP A 21 -8.21 -21.23 9.76
C TRP A 21 -7.56 -20.75 11.07
N ALA A 22 -7.94 -19.57 11.55
CA ALA A 22 -7.41 -19.01 12.79
C ALA A 22 -8.09 -19.57 14.07
N GLN A 23 -9.13 -20.40 13.95
CA GLN A 23 -9.94 -20.86 15.09
C GLN A 23 -9.58 -22.24 15.66
N GLU A 24 -8.69 -23.00 15.04
CA GLU A 24 -8.22 -24.28 15.60
C GLU A 24 -6.82 -24.17 16.24
N GLY A 25 -6.67 -23.27 17.19
CA GLY A 25 -5.48 -23.16 18.03
C GLY A 25 -5.61 -24.00 19.28
N THR A 26 -5.34 -25.29 19.21
CA THR A 26 -4.96 -26.06 20.41
C THR A 26 -3.67 -25.48 20.96
N GLY A 27 -3.74 -24.78 22.08
CA GLY A 27 -2.71 -24.52 23.10
C GLY A 27 -1.22 -24.32 22.72
N ASN A 28 -0.89 -24.17 21.48
CA ASN A 28 0.48 -23.97 21.02
C ASN A 28 0.71 -22.47 20.74
N ASP A 29 1.58 -21.83 21.52
CA ASP A 29 1.93 -20.40 21.39
C ASP A 29 2.58 -20.04 20.03
N ASN A 30 2.70 -21.00 19.11
CA ASN A 30 3.30 -20.86 17.79
C ASN A 30 2.42 -21.52 16.72
N PRO A 31 1.44 -20.82 16.15
CA PRO A 31 0.62 -21.38 15.07
C PRO A 31 1.48 -21.76 13.86
N ASP A 32 1.14 -22.86 13.18
CA ASP A 32 1.83 -23.31 11.97
C ASP A 32 1.68 -22.30 10.82
N VAL A 33 0.55 -21.59 10.80
CA VAL A 33 0.24 -20.53 9.83
C VAL A 33 0.24 -19.19 10.53
N THR A 34 0.89 -18.21 9.92
CA THR A 34 0.89 -16.82 10.39
C THR A 34 0.26 -15.92 9.34
N THR A 35 -0.58 -15.01 9.78
CA THR A 35 -1.15 -13.97 8.92
C THR A 35 -0.82 -12.60 9.48
N SER A 36 -0.68 -11.61 8.63
CA SER A 36 -0.40 -10.24 9.04
C SER A 36 -1.19 -9.23 8.21
N LEU A 37 -1.60 -8.17 8.88
CA LEU A 37 -2.21 -7.00 8.26
C LEU A 37 -1.54 -5.76 8.82
N GLY A 38 -1.15 -4.81 7.95
CA GLY A 38 -0.45 -3.62 8.37
C GLY A 38 -0.73 -2.40 7.50
N MET A 39 -0.36 -1.25 8.03
CA MET A 39 -0.43 0.04 7.37
C MET A 39 0.98 0.63 7.25
N PRO A 40 1.62 0.53 6.08
CA PRO A 40 2.91 1.15 5.83
C PRO A 40 2.79 2.65 5.59
N LEU A 41 3.65 3.42 6.22
CA LEU A 41 3.98 4.80 5.89
C LEU A 41 5.31 4.77 5.15
N SER A 42 5.33 5.17 3.89
CA SER A 42 6.45 4.96 2.98
C SER A 42 7.14 6.27 2.64
N GLY A 43 8.42 6.37 2.99
CA GLY A 43 9.29 7.48 2.64
C GLY A 43 10.20 7.13 1.47
N PRO A 44 10.05 7.79 0.30
CA PRO A 44 10.95 7.60 -0.83
C PRO A 44 12.37 8.05 -0.50
N LEU A 45 13.36 7.33 -1.04
CA LEU A 45 14.78 7.67 -0.99
C LEU A 45 15.30 8.10 -2.37
N ASN A 46 16.46 8.74 -2.41
CA ASN A 46 17.07 9.14 -3.68
C ASN A 46 17.35 7.92 -4.60
N PRO A 47 17.08 8.02 -5.91
CA PRO A 47 16.60 9.19 -6.66
C PRO A 47 15.08 9.40 -6.62
N MET A 48 14.29 8.44 -6.14
CA MET A 48 12.82 8.49 -6.13
C MET A 48 12.26 9.67 -5.34
N LYS A 49 12.94 10.12 -4.28
CA LYS A 49 12.54 11.28 -3.44
C LYS A 49 12.38 12.57 -4.26
N ASN A 50 13.10 12.72 -5.36
CA ASN A 50 13.00 13.89 -6.23
C ASN A 50 11.66 13.93 -6.99
N HIS A 51 10.98 12.78 -7.11
CA HIS A 51 9.76 12.63 -7.91
C HIS A 51 8.52 12.30 -7.08
N ALA A 52 8.70 11.67 -5.93
CA ALA A 52 7.61 11.25 -5.07
C ALA A 52 7.81 11.75 -3.64
N SER A 53 6.71 12.06 -2.98
CA SER A 53 6.64 12.45 -1.57
C SER A 53 6.23 11.25 -0.70
N LEU A 54 6.12 11.49 0.60
CA LEU A 54 5.62 10.51 1.58
C LEU A 54 4.30 9.91 1.12
N GLY A 55 4.17 8.61 1.26
CA GLY A 55 2.96 7.85 0.95
C GLY A 55 2.51 6.98 2.11
N TRP A 56 1.32 6.44 1.97
CA TRP A 56 0.74 5.47 2.89
C TRP A 56 0.12 4.31 2.12
N GLY A 57 -0.18 3.22 2.80
CA GLY A 57 -0.74 2.07 2.11
C GLY A 57 -1.28 1.00 3.05
N ILE A 58 -1.46 -0.17 2.48
CA ILE A 58 -1.85 -1.39 3.20
C ILE A 58 -0.87 -2.52 2.83
N SER A 59 -0.63 -3.40 3.78
CA SER A 59 0.09 -4.65 3.55
C SER A 59 -0.66 -5.81 4.16
N ALA A 60 -0.62 -6.95 3.49
CA ALA A 60 -1.20 -8.20 3.96
C ALA A 60 -0.22 -9.34 3.66
N GLY A 61 -0.02 -10.22 4.62
CA GLY A 61 0.89 -11.34 4.49
C GLY A 61 0.30 -12.63 5.04
N VAL A 62 0.72 -13.73 4.43
CA VAL A 62 0.42 -15.09 4.89
C VAL A 62 1.68 -15.93 4.76
N GLY A 63 1.91 -16.82 5.72
CA GLY A 63 3.09 -17.65 5.71
C GLY A 63 3.01 -18.84 6.64
N GLY A 64 4.05 -19.68 6.58
CA GLY A 64 4.23 -20.83 7.46
C GLY A 64 5.40 -20.61 8.43
N ASN A 65 5.21 -20.95 9.70
CA ASN A 65 6.26 -21.02 10.68
C ASN A 65 6.85 -22.44 10.66
N PHE A 66 8.16 -22.56 10.46
CA PHE A 66 8.86 -23.85 10.55
C PHE A 66 9.17 -24.21 12.00
N ASP A 67 9.45 -23.18 12.78
CA ASP A 67 9.70 -23.28 14.22
C ASP A 67 9.35 -21.95 14.91
N ARG A 68 9.73 -21.81 16.19
CA ARG A 68 9.46 -20.59 16.98
C ARG A 68 10.19 -19.34 16.46
N HIS A 69 11.21 -19.52 15.63
CA HIS A 69 12.10 -18.44 15.20
C HIS A 69 12.01 -18.16 13.70
N ASN A 70 11.63 -19.16 12.91
CA ASN A 70 11.78 -19.12 11.46
C ASN A 70 10.45 -19.26 10.75
N ALA A 71 10.21 -18.38 9.78
CA ALA A 71 9.02 -18.41 8.94
C ALA A 71 9.32 -17.97 7.51
N ILE A 72 8.53 -18.48 6.56
CA ILE A 72 8.44 -17.92 5.21
C ILE A 72 7.07 -17.27 5.04
N ILE A 73 7.07 -16.05 4.50
CA ILE A 73 5.88 -15.20 4.38
C ILE A 73 5.79 -14.66 2.97
N GLY A 74 4.69 -14.95 2.29
CA GLY A 74 4.26 -14.24 1.11
C GLY A 74 3.53 -12.97 1.51
N GLU A 75 3.91 -11.82 0.98
CA GLU A 75 3.32 -10.55 1.36
C GLU A 75 2.98 -9.72 0.13
N PHE A 76 1.81 -9.09 0.18
CA PHE A 76 1.36 -8.06 -0.73
C PHE A 76 1.39 -6.72 -0.03
N MET A 77 1.93 -5.70 -0.69
CA MET A 77 1.93 -4.32 -0.23
C MET A 77 1.43 -3.41 -1.34
N TRP A 78 0.51 -2.52 -1.02
CA TRP A 78 0.07 -1.43 -1.87
C TRP A 78 0.35 -0.10 -1.17
N ASN A 79 1.08 0.78 -1.83
CA ASN A 79 1.35 2.13 -1.35
C ASN A 79 0.81 3.17 -2.32
N TRP A 80 0.17 4.16 -1.78
CA TRP A 80 -0.26 5.36 -2.47
C TRP A 80 0.78 6.46 -2.24
N LEU A 81 1.41 6.92 -3.30
CA LEU A 81 2.46 7.93 -3.29
C LEU A 81 1.98 9.20 -3.97
N TYR A 82 2.36 10.33 -3.40
CA TYR A 82 2.07 11.63 -4.00
C TYR A 82 3.27 12.12 -4.80
N PRO A 83 3.08 12.84 -5.92
CA PRO A 83 4.18 13.47 -6.64
C PRO A 83 4.81 14.57 -5.78
N SER A 84 6.12 14.76 -5.92
CA SER A 84 6.82 15.86 -5.27
C SER A 84 6.52 17.19 -5.96
N ASN A 85 6.66 18.31 -5.23
CA ASN A 85 6.53 19.63 -5.82
C ASN A 85 7.56 19.87 -6.94
N ALA A 86 8.76 19.31 -6.80
CA ALA A 86 9.80 19.39 -7.83
C ALA A 86 9.37 18.73 -9.16
N THR A 87 8.51 17.72 -9.10
CA THR A 87 7.93 17.11 -10.31
C THR A 87 6.75 17.92 -10.86
N LEU A 88 5.91 18.46 -10.00
CA LEU A 88 4.69 19.17 -10.42
C LEU A 88 4.97 20.56 -10.98
N GLU A 89 5.96 21.27 -10.44
CA GLU A 89 6.20 22.68 -10.79
C GLU A 89 6.58 22.89 -12.27
N PRO A 90 7.53 22.15 -12.86
CA PRO A 90 7.82 22.28 -14.29
C PRO A 90 6.60 21.99 -15.17
N ILE A 91 5.74 21.05 -14.74
CA ILE A 91 4.54 20.65 -15.48
C ILE A 91 3.46 21.73 -15.39
N ARG A 92 3.30 22.35 -14.20
CA ARG A 92 2.39 23.49 -14.00
C ARG A 92 2.76 24.67 -14.90
N VAL A 93 4.04 24.97 -14.98
CA VAL A 93 4.56 26.03 -15.86
C VAL A 93 4.31 25.67 -17.34
N ALA A 94 4.64 24.46 -17.75
CA ALA A 94 4.46 24.03 -19.15
C ALA A 94 2.99 23.98 -19.58
N LEU A 95 2.08 23.58 -18.71
CA LEU A 95 0.65 23.50 -18.96
C LEU A 95 -0.09 24.81 -18.65
N GLN A 96 0.60 25.84 -18.17
CA GLN A 96 0.01 27.11 -17.70
C GLN A 96 -1.20 26.89 -16.77
N SER A 97 -1.12 25.88 -15.92
CA SER A 97 -2.20 25.46 -15.03
C SER A 97 -1.68 25.23 -13.62
N ALA A 98 -2.21 26.00 -12.67
CA ALA A 98 -1.88 25.83 -11.24
C ALA A 98 -2.44 24.52 -10.65
N ASN A 99 -3.50 23.98 -11.23
CA ASN A 99 -4.27 22.86 -10.68
C ASN A 99 -3.86 21.50 -11.28
N VAL A 100 -2.57 21.25 -11.45
CA VAL A 100 -2.08 19.93 -11.83
C VAL A 100 -2.00 19.05 -10.59
N SER A 101 -2.63 17.90 -10.64
CA SER A 101 -2.60 16.87 -9.62
C SER A 101 -2.05 15.55 -10.15
N GLY A 102 -1.54 14.72 -9.28
CA GLY A 102 -1.04 13.41 -9.66
C GLY A 102 -1.12 12.43 -8.51
N HIS A 103 -1.07 11.17 -8.87
CA HIS A 103 -0.96 10.08 -7.90
C HIS A 103 -0.11 8.96 -8.48
N GLY A 104 0.59 8.28 -7.62
CA GLY A 104 1.36 7.09 -7.93
C GLY A 104 0.91 5.94 -7.06
N ASN A 105 0.92 4.73 -7.61
CA ASN A 105 0.73 3.51 -6.84
C ASN A 105 1.98 2.66 -6.98
N LEU A 106 2.36 2.05 -5.88
CA LEU A 106 3.39 1.04 -5.83
C LEU A 106 2.80 -0.24 -5.24
N PHE A 107 2.79 -1.28 -6.05
CA PHE A 107 2.43 -2.63 -5.65
C PHE A 107 3.71 -3.45 -5.50
N ALA A 108 3.81 -4.22 -4.42
CA ALA A 108 4.89 -5.15 -4.21
C ALA A 108 4.34 -6.52 -3.79
N PHE A 109 4.84 -7.57 -4.43
CA PHE A 109 4.62 -8.97 -4.06
C PHE A 109 5.98 -9.53 -3.65
N THR A 110 6.11 -9.92 -2.39
CA THR A 110 7.40 -10.34 -1.83
C THR A 110 7.30 -11.69 -1.15
N GLY A 111 8.33 -12.51 -1.34
CA GLY A 111 8.53 -13.75 -0.59
C GLY A 111 9.64 -13.52 0.42
N ASN A 112 9.30 -13.53 1.70
CA ASN A 112 10.17 -13.10 2.78
C ASN A 112 10.52 -14.25 3.72
N TYR A 113 11.79 -14.33 4.10
CA TYR A 113 12.21 -15.09 5.25
C TYR A 113 12.22 -14.18 6.49
N ARG A 114 11.65 -14.67 7.58
CA ARG A 114 11.62 -13.99 8.88
C ARG A 114 12.34 -14.81 9.94
N LEU A 115 13.30 -14.18 10.61
CA LEU A 115 13.95 -14.68 11.79
C LEU A 115 13.47 -13.89 13.01
N GLU A 116 12.71 -14.51 13.90
CA GLU A 116 12.10 -13.87 15.06
C GLU A 116 12.70 -14.37 16.36
N LEU A 117 13.18 -13.46 17.18
CA LEU A 117 13.58 -13.71 18.56
C LEU A 117 12.39 -13.37 19.46
N ARG A 118 11.55 -14.37 19.69
CA ARG A 118 10.27 -14.22 20.37
C ARG A 118 10.42 -14.41 21.88
N GLY A 119 10.15 -13.35 22.66
CA GLY A 119 9.93 -13.42 24.08
C GLY A 119 8.43 -13.59 24.42
N ARG A 120 8.14 -13.70 25.71
CA ARG A 120 6.77 -13.90 26.23
C ARG A 120 5.84 -12.71 25.87
N THR A 121 6.31 -11.49 26.10
CA THR A 121 5.55 -10.25 25.85
C THR A 121 6.05 -9.50 24.64
N TYR A 122 7.37 -9.41 24.45
CA TYR A 122 8.03 -8.69 23.38
C TYR A 122 8.83 -9.65 22.51
N GLY A 123 9.02 -9.28 21.26
CA GLY A 123 9.91 -9.96 20.34
C GLY A 123 10.51 -8.98 19.34
N THR A 124 11.63 -9.38 18.77
CA THR A 124 12.28 -8.68 17.67
C THR A 124 12.44 -9.64 16.51
N TYR A 125 12.43 -9.12 15.29
CA TYR A 125 12.65 -9.96 14.13
C TYR A 125 13.38 -9.22 13.01
N PHE A 126 14.08 -10.00 12.22
CA PHE A 126 14.59 -9.61 10.92
C PHE A 126 13.74 -10.25 9.85
N ILE A 127 13.47 -9.51 8.77
CA ILE A 127 12.68 -9.99 7.64
C ILE A 127 13.29 -9.49 6.35
N GLY A 128 13.26 -10.31 5.31
CA GLY A 128 13.74 -9.89 4.01
C GLY A 128 13.58 -10.97 2.96
N GLY A 129 13.63 -10.56 1.71
CA GLY A 129 13.50 -11.46 0.60
C GLY A 129 13.36 -10.78 -0.76
N PRO A 130 13.29 -11.57 -1.82
CA PRO A 130 13.01 -11.10 -3.16
C PRO A 130 11.56 -10.67 -3.33
N GLY A 131 11.31 -9.83 -4.32
CA GLY A 131 9.96 -9.43 -4.67
C GLY A 131 9.84 -8.88 -6.08
N TRP A 132 8.62 -8.81 -6.55
CA TRP A 132 8.26 -8.11 -7.76
C TRP A 132 7.51 -6.82 -7.42
N TYR A 133 7.95 -5.73 -8.03
CA TYR A 133 7.46 -4.39 -7.78
C TYR A 133 6.86 -3.83 -9.05
N TYR A 134 5.64 -3.30 -8.95
CA TYR A 134 4.95 -2.65 -10.05
C TYR A 134 4.54 -1.24 -9.64
N ARG A 135 5.00 -0.26 -10.41
CA ARG A 135 4.77 1.15 -10.17
C ARG A 135 3.89 1.73 -11.28
N THR A 136 2.86 2.48 -10.89
CA THR A 136 2.09 3.32 -11.80
C THR A 136 2.12 4.76 -11.34
N ALA A 137 2.12 5.68 -12.27
CA ALA A 137 2.01 7.11 -12.00
C ALA A 137 1.11 7.76 -13.04
N SER A 138 0.24 8.64 -12.61
CA SER A 138 -0.61 9.44 -13.50
C SER A 138 -0.64 10.87 -13.03
N LEU A 139 -0.69 11.78 -14.01
CA LEU A 139 -0.84 13.22 -13.84
C LEU A 139 -2.09 13.65 -14.58
N SER A 140 -2.89 14.49 -13.95
CA SER A 140 -4.11 15.02 -14.53
C SER A 140 -4.28 16.50 -14.22
N ARG A 141 -4.97 17.20 -15.10
CA ARG A 141 -5.41 18.58 -14.88
C ARG A 141 -6.92 18.71 -15.06
N PRO A 142 -7.58 19.57 -14.30
CA PRO A 142 -8.97 19.91 -14.53
C PRO A 142 -9.09 20.79 -15.77
N VAL A 143 -9.97 20.40 -16.70
CA VAL A 143 -10.28 21.18 -17.91
C VAL A 143 -11.78 21.47 -17.91
N PRO A 144 -12.20 22.73 -18.06
CA PRO A 144 -13.61 23.05 -18.25
C PRO A 144 -14.08 22.53 -19.59
N THR A 145 -15.07 21.63 -19.59
CA THR A 145 -15.60 20.99 -20.80
C THR A 145 -16.97 21.52 -21.22
N GLY A 146 -17.55 22.44 -20.46
CA GLY A 146 -18.84 23.05 -20.78
C GLY A 146 -19.58 23.51 -19.52
N THR A 147 -20.79 23.99 -19.75
CA THR A 147 -21.73 24.34 -18.67
C THR A 147 -22.83 23.29 -18.59
N ALA A 148 -23.06 22.78 -17.40
CA ALA A 148 -24.18 21.89 -17.12
C ALA A 148 -24.78 22.23 -15.76
N ILE A 149 -25.93 21.66 -15.45
CA ILE A 149 -26.49 21.76 -14.11
C ILE A 149 -25.62 20.89 -13.19
N ALA A 150 -24.87 21.53 -12.29
CA ALA A 150 -24.10 20.86 -11.26
C ALA A 150 -24.96 20.74 -10.02
N CYS A 151 -25.13 19.53 -9.50
CA CYS A 151 -25.83 19.26 -8.28
C CYS A 151 -24.87 18.86 -7.18
N SER A 152 -24.94 19.51 -6.03
CA SER A 152 -24.20 19.15 -4.83
C SER A 152 -25.13 18.57 -3.77
N PRO A 153 -24.71 17.58 -2.99
CA PRO A 153 -25.51 17.04 -1.89
C PRO A 153 -25.77 18.15 -0.87
N ALA A 154 -27.03 18.45 -0.63
CA ALA A 154 -27.45 19.39 0.40
C ALA A 154 -27.78 18.69 1.72
N TRP A 155 -28.10 17.39 1.66
CA TRP A 155 -28.42 16.58 2.81
C TRP A 155 -27.96 15.13 2.62
N LEU A 156 -27.72 14.44 3.73
CA LEU A 156 -26.98 13.16 3.76
C LEU A 156 -27.53 12.06 2.86
N TRP A 157 -28.84 12.07 2.54
CA TRP A 157 -29.50 10.98 1.83
C TRP A 157 -30.16 11.40 0.53
N TRP A 158 -30.90 12.51 0.47
CA TRP A 158 -31.83 12.80 -0.64
C TRP A 158 -31.88 14.27 -1.09
N GLY A 159 -31.17 15.17 -0.41
CA GLY A 159 -31.17 16.58 -0.77
C GLY A 159 -30.04 16.94 -1.72
N TYR A 160 -30.38 17.57 -2.86
CA TYR A 160 -29.40 18.11 -3.79
C TYR A 160 -29.72 19.58 -4.06
N ASN A 161 -28.69 20.43 -4.00
CA ASN A 161 -28.73 21.79 -4.53
C ASN A 161 -28.15 21.77 -5.92
N CYS A 162 -28.95 22.13 -6.92
CA CYS A 162 -28.55 22.17 -8.32
C CYS A 162 -28.46 23.60 -8.82
N ALA A 163 -27.35 23.96 -9.44
CA ALA A 163 -27.15 25.25 -10.08
C ALA A 163 -26.44 25.05 -11.42
N ALA A 164 -26.62 26.01 -12.34
CA ALA A 164 -25.79 26.03 -13.54
C ALA A 164 -24.32 26.25 -13.14
N GLY A 165 -23.45 25.37 -13.57
CA GLY A 165 -22.04 25.38 -13.22
C GLY A 165 -21.15 24.93 -14.37
N LEU A 166 -19.86 25.16 -14.25
CA LEU A 166 -18.86 24.63 -15.14
C LEU A 166 -18.68 23.13 -14.89
N VAL A 167 -18.80 22.33 -15.94
CA VAL A 167 -18.41 20.92 -15.89
C VAL A 167 -16.90 20.86 -16.04
N ILE A 168 -16.22 20.35 -15.02
CA ILE A 168 -14.78 20.16 -15.01
C ILE A 168 -14.50 18.66 -15.18
N THR A 169 -13.76 18.31 -16.22
CA THR A 169 -13.28 16.95 -16.43
C THR A 169 -11.78 16.89 -16.15
N ASN A 170 -11.34 15.88 -15.43
CA ASN A 170 -9.91 15.63 -15.25
C ASN A 170 -9.34 14.95 -16.49
N LEU A 171 -8.54 15.70 -17.25
CA LEU A 171 -7.80 15.17 -18.39
C LEU A 171 -6.50 14.54 -17.89
N THR A 172 -6.30 13.25 -18.18
CA THR A 172 -5.02 12.57 -17.89
C THR A 172 -4.01 12.97 -18.96
N GLU A 173 -2.98 13.70 -18.55
CA GLU A 173 -1.92 14.17 -19.45
C GLU A 173 -0.81 13.15 -19.62
N VAL A 174 -0.47 12.43 -18.54
CA VAL A 174 0.63 11.45 -18.52
C VAL A 174 0.23 10.24 -17.72
N HIS A 175 0.48 9.07 -18.29
CA HIS A 175 0.39 7.80 -17.60
C HIS A 175 1.69 7.01 -17.83
N SER A 176 2.28 6.50 -16.77
CA SER A 176 3.50 5.71 -16.82
C SER A 176 3.39 4.50 -15.90
N ASN A 177 3.92 3.38 -16.35
CA ASN A 177 4.05 2.18 -15.52
C ASN A 177 5.43 1.54 -15.70
N ALA A 178 5.87 0.82 -14.69
CA ALA A 178 7.10 0.04 -14.74
C ALA A 178 7.03 -1.08 -13.71
N GLY A 179 7.48 -2.26 -14.11
CA GLY A 179 7.62 -3.42 -13.23
C GLY A 179 9.05 -3.92 -13.21
N ALA A 180 9.52 -4.40 -12.06
CA ALA A 180 10.85 -4.97 -11.91
C ALA A 180 10.96 -5.91 -10.72
N LEU A 181 11.93 -6.81 -10.80
CA LEU A 181 12.37 -7.58 -9.66
C LEU A 181 13.19 -6.69 -8.71
N GLY A 182 13.09 -7.00 -7.44
CA GLY A 182 13.80 -6.29 -6.40
C GLY A 182 13.93 -7.13 -5.13
N PHE A 183 14.32 -6.47 -4.06
CA PHE A 183 14.42 -7.11 -2.75
C PHE A 183 13.99 -6.14 -1.65
N ASN A 184 13.73 -6.71 -0.49
CA ASN A 184 13.47 -5.95 0.72
C ASN A 184 14.26 -6.54 1.90
N ALA A 185 14.54 -5.69 2.89
CA ALA A 185 15.11 -6.10 4.15
C ALA A 185 14.64 -5.15 5.26
N GLY A 186 14.36 -5.70 6.43
CA GLY A 186 13.83 -4.90 7.53
C GLY A 186 14.02 -5.54 8.89
N ILE A 187 13.69 -4.74 9.88
CA ILE A 187 13.67 -5.12 11.30
C ILE A 187 12.33 -4.71 11.89
N GLY A 188 11.81 -5.53 12.77
CA GLY A 188 10.55 -5.23 13.45
C GLY A 188 10.55 -5.67 14.90
N PHE A 189 9.59 -5.09 15.62
CA PHE A 189 9.30 -5.41 17.01
C PHE A 189 7.86 -5.91 17.09
N THR A 190 7.65 -6.96 17.89
CA THR A 190 6.33 -7.49 18.19
C THR A 190 6.03 -7.35 19.67
N PHE A 191 4.76 -7.13 20.00
CA PHE A 191 4.30 -7.14 21.38
C PHE A 191 2.92 -7.77 21.45
N ARG A 192 2.72 -8.61 22.49
CA ARG A 192 1.45 -9.28 22.75
C ARG A 192 0.45 -8.27 23.33
N VAL A 193 -0.77 -8.30 22.83
CA VAL A 193 -1.88 -7.46 23.31
C VAL A 193 -2.93 -8.35 23.97
N GLY A 194 -3.03 -8.25 25.29
CA GLY A 194 -3.95 -9.07 26.07
C GLY A 194 -3.53 -10.54 26.15
N GLU A 195 -4.50 -11.40 26.39
CA GLU A 195 -4.32 -12.85 26.54
C GLU A 195 -4.37 -13.60 25.18
N ALA A 196 -4.84 -12.94 24.15
CA ALA A 196 -4.96 -13.53 22.81
C ALA A 196 -3.57 -13.82 22.19
N PRO A 197 -3.46 -14.80 21.30
CA PRO A 197 -2.21 -15.13 20.59
C PRO A 197 -1.74 -14.02 19.65
N ASN A 198 -2.58 -13.02 19.42
CA ASN A 198 -2.34 -11.91 18.51
C ASN A 198 -1.21 -11.02 18.99
N ARG A 199 -0.37 -10.58 18.06
CA ARG A 199 0.72 -9.65 18.33
C ARG A 199 0.57 -8.42 17.45
N MET A 200 0.70 -7.25 18.05
CA MET A 200 0.96 -6.04 17.27
C MET A 200 2.42 -6.01 16.88
N TYR A 201 2.71 -5.41 15.74
CA TYR A 201 4.08 -5.21 15.28
C TYR A 201 4.30 -3.80 14.76
N VAL A 202 5.54 -3.34 14.90
CA VAL A 202 6.08 -2.15 14.26
C VAL A 202 7.32 -2.58 13.51
N GLU A 203 7.38 -2.27 12.23
CA GLU A 203 8.43 -2.74 11.34
C GLU A 203 8.96 -1.59 10.49
N SER A 204 10.28 -1.49 10.37
CA SER A 204 10.95 -0.63 9.41
C SER A 204 11.59 -1.49 8.33
N ARG A 205 11.21 -1.28 7.06
CA ARG A 205 11.67 -2.10 5.94
C ARG A 205 12.15 -1.24 4.79
N TYR A 206 13.33 -1.53 4.31
CA TYR A 206 13.87 -0.96 3.09
C TYR A 206 13.45 -1.80 1.89
N HIS A 207 12.97 -1.15 0.84
CA HIS A 207 12.59 -1.77 -0.43
C HIS A 207 13.43 -1.18 -1.56
N PHE A 208 13.89 -2.06 -2.44
CA PHE A 208 14.67 -1.71 -3.62
C PHE A 208 14.18 -2.50 -4.84
N ALA A 209 13.95 -1.80 -5.95
CA ALA A 209 13.71 -2.41 -7.24
C ALA A 209 14.27 -1.53 -8.37
N HIS A 210 14.83 -2.16 -9.40
CA HIS A 210 15.36 -1.44 -10.56
C HIS A 210 14.27 -1.24 -11.61
N THR A 211 13.40 -0.26 -11.40
CA THR A 211 12.21 0.01 -12.22
C THR A 211 12.52 1.01 -13.34
N GLY A 212 13.26 0.59 -14.35
CA GLY A 212 13.62 1.46 -15.48
C GLY A 212 14.72 2.47 -15.16
N SER A 213 14.63 3.69 -15.68
CA SER A 213 15.66 4.73 -15.51
C SER A 213 15.81 5.23 -14.07
N ILE A 214 14.74 5.14 -13.27
CA ILE A 214 14.75 5.56 -11.87
C ILE A 214 14.42 4.35 -10.99
N SER A 215 15.38 3.95 -10.16
CA SER A 215 15.19 2.87 -9.20
C SER A 215 14.16 3.24 -8.14
N THR A 216 13.27 2.31 -7.83
CA THR A 216 12.35 2.42 -6.71
C THR A 216 13.11 2.12 -5.43
N LYS A 217 13.25 3.12 -4.56
CA LYS A 217 13.91 3.00 -3.25
C LYS A 217 13.04 3.70 -2.22
N LEU A 218 12.60 2.96 -1.21
CA LEU A 218 11.82 3.53 -0.12
C LEU A 218 12.09 2.81 1.20
N VAL A 219 11.82 3.51 2.29
CA VAL A 219 11.70 2.93 3.62
C VAL A 219 10.23 2.98 4.02
N ALA A 220 9.68 1.83 4.36
CA ALA A 220 8.32 1.70 4.89
C ALA A 220 8.38 1.49 6.41
N LEU A 221 7.68 2.32 7.15
CA LEU A 221 7.39 2.11 8.57
C LEU A 221 5.97 1.54 8.68
N THR A 222 5.85 0.27 9.05
CA THR A 222 4.56 -0.43 9.10
C THR A 222 4.15 -0.67 10.54
N VAL A 223 2.90 -0.35 10.85
CA VAL A 223 2.24 -0.77 12.09
C VAL A 223 1.13 -1.74 11.73
N GLY A 224 1.03 -2.84 12.44
CA GLY A 224 0.05 -3.87 12.09
C GLY A 224 -0.21 -4.89 13.18
N ILE A 225 -1.02 -5.89 12.82
CA ILE A 225 -1.40 -7.00 13.68
C ILE A 225 -1.00 -8.29 12.96
N ARG A 226 -0.53 -9.24 13.75
CA ARG A 226 -0.14 -10.59 13.33
C ARG A 226 -0.90 -11.61 14.17
N TYR A 227 -1.36 -12.66 13.48
CA TYR A 227 -2.07 -13.81 14.02
C TYR A 227 -1.25 -15.08 13.82
#